data_4c84d117329397c3174df07e30ad186e
#
_entry.id   4c84d117329397c3174df07e30ad186e
#
_cell.length_a   1.000
_cell.length_b   1.000
_cell.length_c   1.000
_cell.angle_alpha   90.00
_cell.angle_beta   90.00
_cell.angle_gamma   90.00
#
_symmetry.space_group_name_H-M   'P 1'
#
loop_
_entity.id
_entity.type
_entity.pdbx_description
1 polymer ?
#
loop_
_entity_poly.entity_id
_entity_poly.type
_entity_poly.pdbx_seq_one_letter_code
_entity_poly.pdbx_strand_id
1 'polypeptide(L)'
;ERGRDVKHIDDYPTMNKDPWDFPNGDVITQETRERQSKQSRTGYTTRESTKHFFVDDVDHPYNEIQQFDWCRGYHVGGRSLMWGRQSYRRGEVDFEANAKEGIAVDWPIRYKDIEPWYSYVERHVGISGESLNLPQLPDSVFLKPMELTCVEDHLKGSIAEKYDDRLLTIGRVAHITEGTKPGAGRISCQYRNRCSRGCPFGGYFSSNSSTLPMAEATGN
;
A
#
# COMPACT_ATOMS: atom_id res chain seq x y z
N GLU A 1 -19.30 0.93 -4.58
CA GLU A 1 -18.46 -0.23 -4.92
C GLU A 1 -19.31 -1.40 -5.39
N ARG A 2 -18.76 -2.24 -6.24
CA ARG A 2 -19.48 -3.28 -6.95
C ARG A 2 -19.58 -4.59 -6.18
N GLY A 3 -18.58 -4.90 -5.39
CA GLY A 3 -18.43 -6.19 -4.74
C GLY A 3 -19.02 -6.25 -3.34
N ARG A 4 -18.69 -7.33 -2.63
CA ARG A 4 -19.14 -7.55 -1.26
C ARG A 4 -18.60 -6.48 -0.32
N ASP A 5 -19.36 -6.20 0.72
CA ASP A 5 -18.88 -5.41 1.84
C ASP A 5 -17.86 -6.24 2.65
N VAL A 6 -16.67 -5.71 2.85
CA VAL A 6 -15.61 -6.33 3.65
C VAL A 6 -15.44 -5.53 4.92
N LYS A 7 -15.99 -6.02 6.01
CA LYS A 7 -15.85 -5.37 7.31
C LYS A 7 -14.46 -5.59 7.91
N HIS A 8 -13.96 -4.53 8.54
CA HIS A 8 -12.67 -4.58 9.22
C HIS A 8 -12.68 -5.65 10.32
N ILE A 9 -11.68 -6.50 10.34
CA ILE A 9 -11.50 -7.66 11.22
C ILE A 9 -12.44 -8.83 10.84
N ASP A 10 -13.72 -8.62 10.81
CA ASP A 10 -14.74 -9.69 10.69
C ASP A 10 -14.57 -10.50 9.40
N ASP A 11 -14.21 -9.82 8.30
CA ASP A 11 -14.06 -10.43 6.98
C ASP A 11 -12.59 -10.66 6.56
N TYR A 12 -11.70 -10.88 7.53
CA TYR A 12 -10.30 -11.23 7.29
C TYR A 12 -10.01 -12.71 7.64
N PRO A 13 -10.48 -13.67 6.82
CA PRO A 13 -10.50 -15.10 7.19
C PRO A 13 -9.12 -15.72 7.35
N THR A 14 -8.09 -15.05 6.88
CA THR A 14 -6.70 -15.55 6.88
C THR A 14 -5.74 -14.74 7.74
N MET A 15 -6.23 -13.71 8.41
CA MET A 15 -5.38 -12.75 9.15
C MET A 15 -4.49 -13.37 10.22
N ASN A 16 -4.89 -14.53 10.77
CA ASN A 16 -4.18 -15.25 11.83
C ASN A 16 -3.57 -16.57 11.38
N LYS A 17 -3.69 -16.94 10.08
CA LYS A 17 -3.15 -18.17 9.54
C LYS A 17 -1.68 -18.03 9.15
N ASP A 18 -0.93 -19.10 9.31
CA ASP A 18 0.46 -19.23 8.89
C ASP A 18 0.59 -20.07 7.60
N PRO A 19 1.72 -20.09 6.91
CA PRO A 19 1.88 -20.85 5.67
C PRO A 19 1.51 -22.34 5.79
N TRP A 20 1.77 -22.96 6.94
CA TRP A 20 1.40 -24.37 7.20
C TRP A 20 -0.10 -24.61 7.41
N ASP A 21 -0.90 -23.57 7.61
CA ASP A 21 -2.36 -23.65 7.72
C ASP A 21 -3.05 -23.68 6.34
N PHE A 22 -2.26 -23.61 5.26
CA PHE A 22 -2.77 -23.60 3.89
C PHE A 22 -2.28 -24.81 3.11
N PRO A 23 -3.06 -25.30 2.14
CA PRO A 23 -2.57 -26.26 1.17
C PRO A 23 -1.27 -25.75 0.49
N ASN A 24 -0.32 -26.62 0.30
CA ASN A 24 0.94 -26.33 -0.40
C ASN A 24 1.72 -25.13 0.16
N GLY A 25 1.65 -24.86 1.46
CA GLY A 25 2.42 -23.77 2.08
C GLY A 25 2.08 -22.36 1.56
N ASP A 26 0.79 -22.08 1.32
CA ASP A 26 0.29 -20.82 0.81
C ASP A 26 0.49 -20.58 -0.72
N VAL A 27 1.00 -21.59 -1.43
CA VAL A 27 1.07 -21.56 -2.90
C VAL A 27 -0.33 -21.83 -3.46
N ILE A 28 -0.73 -21.07 -4.48
CA ILE A 28 -2.05 -21.23 -5.11
C ILE A 28 -2.22 -22.61 -5.74
N THR A 29 -3.41 -23.18 -5.56
CA THR A 29 -3.81 -24.44 -6.18
C THR A 29 -3.96 -24.27 -7.70
N GLN A 30 -4.01 -25.41 -8.43
CA GLN A 30 -4.28 -25.39 -9.87
C GLN A 30 -5.65 -24.75 -10.16
N GLU A 31 -6.66 -25.09 -9.39
CA GLU A 31 -7.99 -24.48 -9.51
C GLU A 31 -7.96 -22.96 -9.34
N THR A 32 -7.30 -22.45 -8.31
CA THR A 32 -7.13 -21.01 -8.09
C THR A 32 -6.40 -20.35 -9.27
N ARG A 33 -5.37 -21.00 -9.81
CA ARG A 33 -4.61 -20.49 -10.95
C ARG A 33 -5.46 -20.39 -12.20
N GLU A 34 -6.35 -21.32 -12.44
CA GLU A 34 -7.27 -21.31 -13.57
C GLU A 34 -8.34 -20.23 -13.41
N ARG A 35 -8.97 -20.17 -12.25
CA ARG A 35 -10.03 -19.21 -11.94
C ARG A 35 -9.54 -17.76 -11.87
N GLN A 36 -8.32 -17.53 -11.42
CA GLN A 36 -7.69 -16.21 -11.33
C GLN A 36 -6.50 -16.07 -12.29
N SER A 37 -6.65 -16.59 -13.49
CA SER A 37 -5.55 -16.68 -14.46
C SER A 37 -4.95 -15.33 -14.83
N LYS A 38 -5.75 -14.28 -14.92
CA LYS A 38 -5.29 -12.91 -15.22
C LYS A 38 -4.67 -12.24 -13.98
N GLN A 39 -5.25 -12.44 -12.80
CA GLN A 39 -4.70 -11.94 -11.54
C GLN A 39 -3.32 -12.55 -11.28
N SER A 40 -3.16 -13.86 -11.53
CA SER A 40 -1.92 -14.58 -11.27
C SER A 40 -0.77 -14.20 -12.22
N ARG A 41 -1.06 -13.68 -13.41
CA ARG A 41 -0.03 -13.18 -14.34
C ARG A 41 0.81 -12.06 -13.75
N THR A 42 0.21 -11.22 -12.92
CA THR A 42 0.94 -10.11 -12.29
C THR A 42 1.95 -10.56 -11.25
N GLY A 43 1.87 -11.80 -10.78
CA GLY A 43 2.69 -12.36 -9.69
C GLY A 43 2.50 -11.63 -8.35
N TYR A 44 1.68 -10.60 -8.32
CA TYR A 44 1.51 -9.70 -7.21
C TYR A 44 0.41 -10.22 -6.28
N THR A 45 0.81 -10.86 -5.20
CA THR A 45 -0.06 -11.16 -4.06
C THR A 45 -1.09 -12.28 -4.23
N THR A 46 -1.21 -12.96 -5.37
CA THR A 46 -2.15 -14.07 -5.51
C THR A 46 -1.59 -15.31 -4.80
N ARG A 47 -2.10 -15.55 -3.59
CA ARG A 47 -1.77 -16.68 -2.72
C ARG A 47 -3.06 -17.26 -2.14
N GLU A 48 -3.02 -18.46 -1.61
CA GLU A 48 -4.18 -19.05 -0.92
C GLU A 48 -4.65 -18.15 0.24
N SER A 49 -3.72 -17.49 0.93
CA SER A 49 -4.02 -16.54 2.02
C SER A 49 -4.66 -15.21 1.58
N THR A 50 -4.57 -14.85 0.30
CA THR A 50 -5.00 -13.52 -0.20
C THR A 50 -5.99 -13.59 -1.34
N LYS A 51 -6.16 -14.74 -1.99
CA LYS A 51 -6.99 -14.91 -3.19
C LYS A 51 -8.42 -14.36 -3.07
N HIS A 52 -8.99 -14.40 -1.87
CA HIS A 52 -10.34 -13.94 -1.58
C HIS A 52 -10.54 -12.42 -1.69
N PHE A 53 -9.45 -11.65 -1.74
CA PHE A 53 -9.49 -10.20 -2.03
C PHE A 53 -9.39 -9.87 -3.52
N PHE A 54 -9.08 -10.86 -4.36
CA PHE A 54 -8.96 -10.67 -5.80
C PHE A 54 -10.19 -11.19 -6.53
N VAL A 55 -10.43 -10.60 -7.69
CA VAL A 55 -11.55 -11.00 -8.55
C VAL A 55 -11.29 -12.37 -9.14
N ASP A 56 -12.34 -13.18 -9.22
CA ASP A 56 -12.39 -14.40 -10.02
C ASP A 56 -12.59 -14.03 -11.49
N ASP A 57 -11.64 -14.39 -12.35
CA ASP A 57 -11.66 -14.02 -13.76
C ASP A 57 -12.67 -14.82 -14.58
N VAL A 58 -13.14 -15.97 -14.07
CA VAL A 58 -14.20 -16.78 -14.70
C VAL A 58 -15.56 -16.14 -14.45
N ASP A 59 -15.83 -15.73 -13.20
CA ASP A 59 -17.11 -15.11 -12.82
C ASP A 59 -17.19 -13.65 -13.31
N HIS A 60 -16.07 -13.00 -13.49
CA HIS A 60 -15.97 -11.59 -13.89
C HIS A 60 -14.96 -11.39 -15.04
N PRO A 61 -15.24 -11.95 -16.21
CA PRO A 61 -14.34 -11.84 -17.35
C PRO A 61 -14.24 -10.40 -17.86
N TYR A 62 -13.13 -10.09 -18.50
CA TYR A 62 -12.99 -8.92 -19.35
C TYR A 62 -12.35 -9.31 -20.70
N ASN A 63 -12.72 -8.59 -21.75
CA ASN A 63 -12.21 -8.86 -23.09
C ASN A 63 -10.88 -8.12 -23.33
N GLU A 64 -9.82 -8.85 -23.58
CA GLU A 64 -8.50 -8.31 -23.92
C GLU A 64 -8.36 -8.23 -25.44
N ILE A 65 -8.39 -7.03 -26.00
CA ILE A 65 -8.00 -6.78 -27.40
C ILE A 65 -6.47 -6.78 -27.50
N GLN A 66 -5.81 -6.16 -26.55
CA GLN A 66 -4.37 -6.26 -26.29
C GLN A 66 -4.16 -6.72 -24.87
N GLN A 67 -3.07 -7.45 -24.61
CA GLN A 67 -2.79 -7.94 -23.27
C GLN A 67 -2.73 -6.80 -22.27
N PHE A 68 -3.53 -6.92 -21.23
CA PHE A 68 -3.56 -5.98 -20.12
C PHE A 68 -3.74 -6.74 -18.80
N ASP A 69 -2.73 -6.72 -17.95
CA ASP A 69 -2.72 -7.44 -16.69
C ASP A 69 -3.46 -6.62 -15.61
N TRP A 70 -4.76 -6.78 -15.58
CA TRP A 70 -5.63 -6.05 -14.67
C TRP A 70 -5.85 -6.80 -13.35
N CYS A 71 -5.01 -6.49 -12.37
CA CYS A 71 -5.17 -6.97 -10.99
C CYS A 71 -6.33 -6.23 -10.31
N ARG A 72 -7.44 -6.92 -10.04
CA ARG A 72 -8.70 -6.32 -9.58
C ARG A 72 -9.15 -6.83 -8.22
N GLY A 73 -9.74 -5.93 -7.42
CA GLY A 73 -10.55 -6.26 -6.25
C GLY A 73 -11.84 -5.45 -6.33
N TYR A 74 -13.01 -6.11 -6.18
CA TYR A 74 -14.33 -5.48 -6.30
C TYR A 74 -15.01 -5.19 -4.95
N HIS A 75 -14.47 -5.75 -3.88
CA HIS A 75 -14.99 -5.55 -2.53
C HIS A 75 -14.91 -4.08 -2.10
N VAL A 76 -15.77 -3.70 -1.18
CA VAL A 76 -15.76 -2.37 -0.56
C VAL A 76 -14.41 -2.12 0.11
N GLY A 77 -13.85 -0.92 -0.10
CA GLY A 77 -12.48 -0.57 0.28
C GLY A 77 -11.43 -0.91 -0.77
N GLY A 78 -11.77 -1.75 -1.75
CA GLY A 78 -10.99 -2.04 -2.94
C GLY A 78 -9.55 -2.41 -2.65
N ARG A 79 -8.65 -1.85 -3.45
CA ARG A 79 -7.21 -2.15 -3.39
C ARG A 79 -6.50 -1.64 -2.13
N SER A 80 -7.15 -0.81 -1.30
CA SER A 80 -6.53 -0.33 -0.06
C SER A 80 -6.21 -1.44 0.95
N LEU A 81 -6.85 -2.61 0.84
CA LEU A 81 -6.49 -3.79 1.62
C LEU A 81 -5.20 -4.47 1.14
N MET A 82 -4.87 -4.34 -0.16
CA MET A 82 -3.86 -5.15 -0.84
C MET A 82 -2.69 -4.33 -1.40
N TRP A 83 -2.64 -3.03 -1.18
CA TRP A 83 -1.59 -2.17 -1.71
C TRP A 83 -0.26 -2.34 -0.97
N GLY A 84 0.84 -1.86 -1.56
CA GLY A 84 2.17 -1.96 -0.97
C GLY A 84 2.45 -1.01 0.19
N ARG A 85 1.54 -0.10 0.51
CA ARG A 85 1.64 0.94 1.58
C ARG A 85 2.74 1.96 1.36
N GLN A 86 3.50 1.87 0.29
CA GLN A 86 4.51 2.86 -0.08
C GLN A 86 3.84 4.21 -0.33
N SER A 87 4.38 5.26 0.28
CA SER A 87 3.74 6.57 0.31
C SER A 87 4.78 7.66 0.13
N TYR A 88 4.91 8.12 -1.10
CA TYR A 88 5.86 9.18 -1.47
C TYR A 88 5.10 10.36 -2.06
N ARG A 89 5.55 11.57 -1.75
CA ARG A 89 5.07 12.79 -2.40
C ARG A 89 5.65 12.90 -3.79
N ARG A 90 4.87 13.40 -4.72
CA ARG A 90 5.39 13.98 -5.95
C ARG A 90 6.07 15.30 -5.61
N GLY A 91 7.28 15.52 -6.12
CA GLY A 91 8.02 16.76 -5.91
C GLY A 91 7.82 17.77 -7.03
N GLU A 92 8.47 18.93 -6.92
CA GLU A 92 8.40 19.98 -7.97
C GLU A 92 8.83 19.44 -9.34
N VAL A 93 9.85 18.57 -9.36
CA VAL A 93 10.34 17.92 -10.60
C VAL A 93 9.21 17.17 -11.33
N ASP A 94 8.34 16.46 -10.60
CA ASP A 94 7.23 15.70 -11.18
C ASP A 94 6.16 16.63 -11.78
N PHE A 95 5.88 17.76 -11.13
CA PHE A 95 4.87 18.73 -11.60
C PHE A 95 5.34 19.55 -12.80
N GLU A 96 6.62 19.77 -12.94
CA GLU A 96 7.20 20.59 -14.01
C GLU A 96 7.73 19.76 -15.20
N ALA A 97 7.83 18.44 -15.06
CA ALA A 97 8.48 17.57 -16.05
C ALA A 97 7.91 17.78 -17.46
N ASN A 98 6.58 17.77 -17.60
CA ASN A 98 5.94 17.94 -18.90
C ASN A 98 6.28 19.28 -19.57
N ALA A 99 6.27 20.39 -18.80
CA ALA A 99 6.63 21.70 -19.31
C ALA A 99 8.10 21.80 -19.71
N LYS A 100 8.99 21.23 -18.86
CA LYS A 100 10.45 21.27 -19.09
C LYS A 100 10.88 20.40 -20.26
N GLU A 101 10.26 19.25 -20.43
CA GLU A 101 10.59 18.28 -21.48
C GLU A 101 9.81 18.51 -22.78
N GLY A 102 8.72 19.28 -22.74
CA GLY A 102 7.89 19.58 -23.92
C GLY A 102 7.15 18.35 -24.50
N ILE A 103 6.96 17.30 -23.69
CA ILE A 103 6.39 16.02 -24.16
C ILE A 103 4.86 16.00 -24.06
N ALA A 104 4.30 16.65 -23.07
CA ALA A 104 2.86 16.60 -22.77
C ALA A 104 2.35 17.97 -22.21
N VAL A 105 1.06 18.00 -21.91
CA VAL A 105 0.43 19.19 -21.33
C VAL A 105 0.99 19.45 -19.93
N ASP A 106 1.36 20.69 -19.65
CA ASP A 106 1.80 21.12 -18.33
C ASP A 106 0.68 20.94 -17.28
N TRP A 107 1.08 20.58 -16.07
CA TRP A 107 0.14 20.47 -14.95
C TRP A 107 -0.34 21.86 -14.54
N PRO A 108 -1.66 22.07 -14.27
CA PRO A 108 -2.19 23.36 -13.84
C PRO A 108 -1.87 23.69 -12.38
N ILE A 109 -1.18 22.81 -11.67
CA ILE A 109 -0.79 22.94 -10.26
C ILE A 109 0.70 22.70 -10.09
N ARG A 110 1.25 23.16 -8.96
CA ARG A 110 2.64 22.96 -8.54
C ARG A 110 2.68 22.31 -7.16
N TYR A 111 3.83 21.82 -6.78
CA TYR A 111 4.02 21.15 -5.48
C TYR A 111 3.49 21.98 -4.30
N LYS A 112 3.80 23.28 -4.27
CA LYS A 112 3.35 24.20 -3.22
C LYS A 112 1.82 24.29 -3.06
N ASP A 113 1.07 24.04 -4.13
CA ASP A 113 -0.39 24.11 -4.12
C ASP A 113 -0.99 22.89 -3.43
N ILE A 114 -0.29 21.74 -3.47
CA ILE A 114 -0.76 20.48 -2.93
C ILE A 114 -0.05 20.05 -1.61
N GLU A 115 1.08 20.63 -1.29
CA GLU A 115 1.87 20.29 -0.10
C GLU A 115 1.07 20.32 1.21
N PRO A 116 0.22 21.33 1.49
CA PRO A 116 -0.60 21.34 2.71
C PRO A 116 -1.57 20.17 2.78
N TRP A 117 -2.10 19.74 1.63
CA TRP A 117 -3.02 18.61 1.52
C TRP A 117 -2.30 17.26 1.70
N TYR A 118 -1.08 17.12 1.16
CA TYR A 118 -0.22 15.99 1.50
C TYR A 118 -0.05 15.89 3.02
N SER A 119 0.36 16.97 3.65
CA SER A 119 0.56 17.00 5.11
C SER A 119 -0.71 16.68 5.90
N TYR A 120 -1.87 17.14 5.44
CA TYR A 120 -3.16 16.83 6.05
C TYR A 120 -3.49 15.34 5.97
N VAL A 121 -3.42 14.76 4.78
CA VAL A 121 -3.72 13.34 4.54
C VAL A 121 -2.72 12.42 5.26
N GLU A 122 -1.45 12.73 5.22
CA GLU A 122 -0.39 11.93 5.84
C GLU A 122 -0.53 11.86 7.37
N ARG A 123 -0.94 12.94 8.01
CA ARG A 123 -1.26 12.92 9.46
C ARG A 123 -2.44 12.00 9.78
N HIS A 124 -3.45 12.00 8.93
CA HIS A 124 -4.62 11.13 9.08
C HIS A 124 -4.27 9.67 8.84
N VAL A 125 -3.57 9.40 7.76
CA VAL A 125 -3.15 8.04 7.35
C VAL A 125 -2.17 7.44 8.34
N GLY A 126 -1.21 8.23 8.82
CA GLY A 126 -0.09 7.78 9.63
C GLY A 126 1.04 7.24 8.75
N ILE A 127 1.82 8.15 8.15
CA ILE A 127 3.00 7.79 7.36
C ILE A 127 4.22 7.76 8.27
N SER A 128 4.92 6.64 8.31
CA SER A 128 6.22 6.52 8.95
C SER A 128 7.35 6.68 7.93
N GLY A 129 8.45 7.29 8.33
CA GLY A 129 9.58 7.55 7.44
C GLY A 129 10.62 8.45 8.07
N GLU A 130 11.66 8.74 7.29
CA GLU A 130 12.78 9.59 7.67
C GLU A 130 12.79 10.86 6.83
N SER A 131 13.01 12.02 7.46
CA SER A 131 13.22 13.29 6.78
C SER A 131 14.65 13.37 6.29
N LEU A 132 14.83 13.56 4.99
CA LEU A 132 16.12 13.48 4.31
C LEU A 132 16.51 14.78 3.62
N ASN A 133 15.58 15.74 3.50
CA ASN A 133 15.77 17.01 2.79
C ASN A 133 16.23 16.84 1.34
N LEU A 134 15.71 15.83 0.64
CA LEU A 134 16.08 15.55 -0.75
C LEU A 134 15.12 16.27 -1.71
N PRO A 135 15.62 17.05 -2.68
CA PRO A 135 14.75 17.78 -3.62
C PRO A 135 13.80 16.91 -4.42
N GLN A 136 14.24 15.70 -4.81
CA GLN A 136 13.45 14.73 -5.55
C GLN A 136 12.46 13.93 -4.67
N LEU A 137 12.59 14.04 -3.35
CA LEU A 137 11.79 13.29 -2.40
C LEU A 137 11.38 14.18 -1.22
N PRO A 138 10.40 15.07 -1.42
CA PRO A 138 9.97 16.02 -0.41
C PRO A 138 9.59 15.34 0.90
N ASP A 139 9.97 15.95 2.01
CA ASP A 139 9.68 15.42 3.33
C ASP A 139 8.20 15.59 3.72
N SER A 140 7.75 14.72 4.59
CA SER A 140 6.41 14.66 5.14
C SER A 140 6.40 14.97 6.64
N VAL A 141 5.20 14.96 7.22
CA VAL A 141 5.02 14.90 8.67
C VAL A 141 5.01 13.41 9.08
N PHE A 142 6.21 12.89 9.33
CA PHE A 142 6.40 11.48 9.60
C PHE A 142 6.11 11.09 11.06
N LEU A 143 5.60 9.87 11.25
CA LEU A 143 5.79 9.09 12.46
C LEU A 143 7.22 8.53 12.49
N LYS A 144 7.66 8.05 13.65
CA LYS A 144 8.98 7.41 13.80
C LYS A 144 9.21 6.39 12.67
N PRO A 145 10.36 6.43 11.98
CA PRO A 145 10.66 5.46 10.94
C PRO A 145 10.74 4.04 11.51
N MET A 146 10.46 3.04 10.67
CA MET A 146 10.81 1.66 10.97
C MET A 146 12.33 1.51 10.97
N GLU A 147 12.83 0.55 11.73
CA GLU A 147 14.27 0.28 11.81
C GLU A 147 14.71 -0.57 10.60
N LEU A 148 15.91 -0.32 10.14
CA LEU A 148 16.58 -1.19 9.18
C LEU A 148 17.02 -2.49 9.88
N THR A 149 17.11 -3.56 9.13
CA THR A 149 17.75 -4.78 9.61
C THR A 149 19.27 -4.59 9.71
N CYS A 150 19.95 -5.44 10.47
CA CYS A 150 21.41 -5.37 10.61
C CYS A 150 22.15 -5.48 9.26
N VAL A 151 21.60 -6.21 8.29
CA VAL A 151 22.17 -6.30 6.94
C VAL A 151 21.97 -5.00 6.17
N GLU A 152 20.78 -4.39 6.27
CA GLU A 152 20.50 -3.11 5.63
C GLU A 152 21.32 -1.97 6.22
N ASP A 153 21.52 -1.94 7.55
CA ASP A 153 22.38 -0.95 8.21
C ASP A 153 23.85 -1.09 7.76
N HIS A 154 24.35 -2.33 7.68
CA HIS A 154 25.69 -2.57 7.16
C HIS A 154 25.82 -2.11 5.70
N LEU A 155 24.83 -2.40 4.86
CA LEU A 155 24.79 -1.97 3.47
C LEU A 155 24.71 -0.44 3.35
N LYS A 156 23.89 0.21 4.18
CA LYS A 156 23.78 1.69 4.26
C LYS A 156 25.15 2.31 4.53
N GLY A 157 25.88 1.81 5.53
CA GLY A 157 27.23 2.25 5.82
C GLY A 157 28.19 2.07 4.64
N SER A 158 28.20 0.88 4.04
CA SER A 158 29.07 0.57 2.90
C SER A 158 28.78 1.43 1.66
N ILE A 159 27.52 1.79 1.43
CA ILE A 159 27.14 2.70 0.34
C ILE A 159 27.63 4.12 0.64
N ALA A 160 27.43 4.61 1.86
CA ALA A 160 27.87 5.95 2.26
C ALA A 160 29.40 6.11 2.20
N GLU A 161 30.15 5.05 2.45
CA GLU A 161 31.62 5.06 2.32
C GLU A 161 32.11 5.09 0.87
N LYS A 162 31.35 4.53 -0.07
CA LYS A 162 31.80 4.31 -1.46
C LYS A 162 31.23 5.28 -2.48
N TYR A 163 30.13 5.94 -2.16
CA TYR A 163 29.36 6.75 -3.11
C TYR A 163 28.89 8.04 -2.44
N ASP A 164 29.26 9.19 -3.00
CA ASP A 164 28.85 10.50 -2.51
C ASP A 164 27.40 10.86 -2.92
N ASP A 165 26.88 10.24 -3.97
CA ASP A 165 25.61 10.57 -4.62
C ASP A 165 24.50 9.52 -4.39
N ARG A 166 24.76 8.54 -3.53
CA ARG A 166 23.80 7.43 -3.26
C ARG A 166 23.45 7.36 -1.79
N LEU A 167 22.15 7.14 -1.55
CA LEU A 167 21.62 7.01 -0.20
C LEU A 167 20.71 5.79 -0.11
N LEU A 168 20.99 4.91 0.84
CA LEU A 168 20.06 3.87 1.25
C LEU A 168 19.30 4.38 2.48
N THR A 169 17.96 4.35 2.40
CA THR A 169 17.09 4.80 3.49
C THR A 169 15.93 3.83 3.69
N ILE A 170 15.31 3.92 4.86
CA ILE A 170 14.07 3.20 5.13
C ILE A 170 12.93 3.72 4.23
N GLY A 171 12.05 2.82 3.77
CA GLY A 171 10.90 3.21 2.96
C GLY A 171 9.88 4.04 3.75
N ARG A 172 9.23 4.97 3.06
CA ARG A 172 8.11 5.74 3.59
C ARG A 172 6.83 4.96 3.40
N VAL A 173 6.17 4.60 4.49
CA VAL A 173 5.05 3.66 4.44
C VAL A 173 3.88 4.10 5.32
N ALA A 174 2.67 3.79 4.86
CA ALA A 174 1.43 4.05 5.57
C ALA A 174 1.22 3.03 6.72
N HIS A 175 2.18 2.97 7.64
CA HIS A 175 2.13 2.16 8.85
C HIS A 175 2.25 3.05 10.09
N ILE A 176 1.37 2.82 11.05
CA ILE A 176 1.46 3.46 12.37
C ILE A 176 2.61 2.81 13.13
N THR A 177 3.62 3.55 13.48
CA THR A 177 4.76 3.07 14.27
C THR A 177 4.68 3.48 15.73
N GLU A 178 3.84 4.47 16.02
CA GLU A 178 3.59 4.96 17.37
C GLU A 178 2.17 5.53 17.51
N GLY A 179 1.58 5.34 18.70
CA GLY A 179 0.26 5.87 19.02
C GLY A 179 -0.88 5.22 18.22
N THR A 180 -1.92 6.03 17.97
CA THR A 180 -3.15 5.64 17.27
C THR A 180 -3.46 6.60 16.14
N LYS A 181 -4.34 6.18 15.22
CA LYS A 181 -4.85 7.02 14.13
C LYS A 181 -6.37 6.87 13.99
N PRO A 182 -7.04 7.86 13.38
CA PRO A 182 -8.50 7.80 13.20
C PRO A 182 -8.96 6.57 12.42
N GLY A 183 -10.09 5.99 12.84
CA GLY A 183 -10.71 4.82 12.22
C GLY A 183 -11.22 3.81 13.25
N ALA A 184 -11.41 2.57 12.82
CA ALA A 184 -11.90 1.48 13.63
C ALA A 184 -10.79 0.85 14.47
N GLY A 185 -10.39 1.52 15.58
CA GLY A 185 -9.41 0.99 16.52
C GLY A 185 -7.99 0.83 15.97
N ARG A 186 -7.56 1.73 15.08
CA ARG A 186 -6.22 1.70 14.49
C ARG A 186 -5.14 1.99 15.51
N ILE A 187 -4.21 1.06 15.67
CA ILE A 187 -3.08 1.14 16.60
C ILE A 187 -1.76 0.82 15.89
N SER A 188 -0.65 0.96 16.61
CA SER A 188 0.69 0.70 16.09
C SER A 188 0.84 -0.69 15.48
N CYS A 189 1.65 -0.77 14.42
CA CYS A 189 2.01 -2.01 13.74
C CYS A 189 2.62 -3.03 14.72
N GLN A 190 2.15 -4.27 14.64
CA GLN A 190 2.63 -5.36 15.48
C GLN A 190 3.69 -6.22 14.77
N TYR A 191 4.25 -5.76 13.66
CA TYR A 191 5.33 -6.40 12.87
C TYR A 191 5.09 -7.88 12.52
N ARG A 192 3.81 -8.24 12.29
CA ARG A 192 3.38 -9.63 12.06
C ARG A 192 3.72 -10.17 10.67
N ASN A 193 4.15 -9.33 9.75
CA ASN A 193 4.39 -9.66 8.33
C ASN A 193 3.19 -10.33 7.61
N ARG A 194 1.96 -9.98 7.99
CA ARG A 194 0.71 -10.54 7.44
C ARG A 194 -0.20 -9.46 6.84
N CYS A 195 0.37 -8.35 6.39
CA CYS A 195 -0.40 -7.18 5.95
C CYS A 195 -1.34 -7.48 4.78
N SER A 196 -0.95 -8.33 3.83
CA SER A 196 -1.76 -8.69 2.67
C SER A 196 -2.99 -9.55 2.99
N ARG A 197 -3.12 -10.04 4.23
CA ARG A 197 -4.24 -10.88 4.70
C ARG A 197 -5.31 -10.10 5.45
N GLY A 198 -5.17 -8.78 5.53
CA GLY A 198 -5.92 -7.91 6.42
C GLY A 198 -5.24 -7.78 7.80
N CYS A 199 -5.16 -6.57 8.31
CA CYS A 199 -4.53 -6.29 9.61
C CYS A 199 -5.59 -6.01 10.67
N PRO A 200 -5.78 -6.89 11.68
CA PRO A 200 -6.79 -6.68 12.71
C PRO A 200 -6.49 -5.47 13.61
N PHE A 201 -5.25 -5.00 13.61
CA PHE A 201 -4.83 -3.83 14.38
C PHE A 201 -4.97 -2.50 13.61
N GLY A 202 -5.39 -2.54 12.33
CA GLY A 202 -5.40 -1.35 11.50
C GLY A 202 -4.04 -0.65 11.41
N GLY A 203 -2.95 -1.38 11.67
CA GLY A 203 -1.59 -0.83 11.75
C GLY A 203 -1.09 -0.24 10.43
N TYR A 204 -1.55 -0.75 9.29
CA TYR A 204 -1.42 -0.06 8.03
C TYR A 204 -2.74 0.60 7.62
N PHE A 205 -2.67 1.63 6.78
CA PHE A 205 -3.85 2.29 6.28
C PHE A 205 -4.59 1.42 5.26
N SER A 206 -5.88 1.18 5.51
CA SER A 206 -6.86 0.74 4.54
C SER A 206 -8.14 1.54 4.72
N SER A 207 -8.92 1.70 3.64
CA SER A 207 -10.22 2.38 3.75
C SER A 207 -11.14 1.66 4.73
N ASN A 208 -11.10 0.33 4.77
CA ASN A 208 -11.92 -0.50 5.66
C ASN A 208 -11.61 -0.27 7.15
N SER A 209 -10.37 0.00 7.51
CA SER A 209 -9.99 0.27 8.90
C SER A 209 -10.01 1.75 9.26
N SER A 210 -10.14 2.67 8.31
CA SER A 210 -10.04 4.11 8.53
C SER A 210 -11.24 4.88 8.00
N THR A 211 -11.22 5.26 6.73
CA THR A 211 -12.15 6.24 6.16
C THR A 211 -13.59 5.76 6.05
N LEU A 212 -13.81 4.48 5.74
CA LEU A 212 -15.17 3.94 5.60
C LEU A 212 -15.92 3.93 6.94
N PRO A 213 -15.38 3.36 8.04
CA PRO A 213 -16.06 3.43 9.34
C PRO A 213 -16.32 4.86 9.82
N MET A 214 -15.42 5.79 9.49
CA MET A 214 -15.62 7.20 9.84
C MET A 214 -16.73 7.84 8.99
N ALA A 215 -16.82 7.51 7.72
CA ALA A 215 -17.90 7.98 6.85
C ALA A 215 -19.25 7.42 7.29
N GLU A 216 -19.33 6.11 7.57
CA GLU A 216 -20.56 5.47 8.09
C GLU A 216 -21.01 6.10 9.41
N ALA A 217 -20.07 6.47 10.29
CA ALA A 217 -20.39 7.12 11.56
C ALA A 217 -21.00 8.52 11.42
N THR A 218 -20.93 9.16 10.25
CA THR A 218 -21.61 10.44 10.01
C THR A 218 -23.12 10.30 9.81
N GLY A 219 -23.59 9.10 9.52
CA GLY A 219 -25.00 8.79 9.27
C GLY A 219 -25.50 9.24 7.88
N ASN A 220 -24.60 9.57 6.95
CA ASN A 220 -24.91 9.97 5.58
C ASN A 220 -24.67 8.80 4.61
#